data_6958722a48929f2cabb161f61c292cd0
#
_entry.id   6958722a48929f2cabb161f61c292cd0
#
_cell.length_a   1.000
_cell.length_b   1.000
_cell.length_c   1.000
_cell.angle_alpha   90.00
_cell.angle_beta   90.00
_cell.angle_gamma   90.00
#
_symmetry.space_group_name_H-M   'P 1'
#
loop_
_entity.id
_entity.type
_entity.pdbx_description
1 polymer ?
#
loop_
_entity_poly.entity_id
_entity_poly.type
_entity_poly.pdbx_seq_one_letter_code
_entity_poly.pdbx_strand_id
1 'polypeptide(L)'
;MRSDTENWIALAEYDLDTAQHMLVTGRYLYVIFMSHLALEKMLKAHVTEVTQAIPAKSHDLIYLVKKAGLDVPQPHLDFIGKINTASIPTRYPEDLQRALKEYSESVAREYISQTAEVLQWLKRMLMSGE
;
A
#
# COMPACT_ATOMS: atom_id res chain seq x y z
N MET A 1 -7.20 17.48 -11.60
CA MET A 1 -6.76 16.08 -11.41
C MET A 1 -7.54 15.17 -12.34
N ARG A 2 -6.87 14.19 -12.92
CA ARG A 2 -7.49 13.22 -13.82
C ARG A 2 -8.54 12.38 -13.07
N SER A 3 -9.60 11.99 -13.77
CA SER A 3 -10.65 11.15 -13.17
C SER A 3 -10.14 9.76 -12.77
N ASP A 4 -9.20 9.20 -13.54
CA ASP A 4 -8.60 7.90 -13.19
C ASP A 4 -7.67 8.03 -11.97
N THR A 5 -6.97 9.15 -11.80
CA THR A 5 -6.19 9.44 -10.59
C THR A 5 -7.11 9.46 -9.36
N GLU A 6 -8.24 10.16 -9.46
CA GLU A 6 -9.23 10.21 -8.37
C GLU A 6 -9.76 8.82 -8.02
N ASN A 7 -9.97 7.98 -9.04
CA ASN A 7 -10.42 6.60 -8.82
C ASN A 7 -9.36 5.76 -8.11
N TRP A 8 -8.08 5.92 -8.45
CA TRP A 8 -6.99 5.22 -7.75
C TRP A 8 -6.95 5.60 -6.28
N ILE A 9 -7.14 6.90 -5.96
CA ILE A 9 -7.20 7.36 -4.57
C ILE A 9 -8.37 6.69 -3.84
N ALA A 10 -9.55 6.67 -4.44
CA ALA A 10 -10.73 6.06 -3.84
C ALA A 10 -10.53 4.56 -3.59
N LEU A 11 -9.91 3.85 -4.54
CA LEU A 11 -9.60 2.43 -4.40
C LEU A 11 -8.57 2.19 -3.28
N ALA A 12 -7.56 3.05 -3.16
CA ALA A 12 -6.56 2.94 -2.10
C ALA A 12 -7.21 3.08 -0.72
N GLU A 13 -8.08 4.06 -0.57
CA GLU A 13 -8.78 4.30 0.70
C GLU A 13 -9.75 3.16 1.02
N TYR A 14 -10.42 2.63 0.01
CA TYR A 14 -11.29 1.46 0.15
C TYR A 14 -10.50 0.24 0.64
N ASP A 15 -9.31 0.01 0.08
CA ASP A 15 -8.47 -1.12 0.48
C ASP A 15 -7.95 -0.97 1.90
N LEU A 16 -7.59 0.24 2.33
CA LEU A 16 -7.18 0.47 3.72
C LEU A 16 -8.32 0.19 4.68
N ASP A 17 -9.54 0.62 4.34
CA ASP A 17 -10.73 0.33 5.14
C ASP A 17 -10.97 -1.18 5.24
N THR A 18 -10.80 -1.90 4.14
CA THR A 18 -10.90 -3.36 4.12
C THR A 18 -9.84 -3.99 5.02
N ALA A 19 -8.61 -3.47 5.01
CA ALA A 19 -7.56 -3.96 5.91
C ALA A 19 -7.97 -3.82 7.38
N GLN A 20 -8.62 -2.71 7.75
CA GLN A 20 -9.11 -2.51 9.10
C GLN A 20 -10.20 -3.52 9.47
N HIS A 21 -11.09 -3.85 8.54
CA HIS A 21 -12.09 -4.90 8.74
C HIS A 21 -11.45 -6.28 8.92
N MET A 22 -10.40 -6.58 8.17
CA MET A 22 -9.63 -7.82 8.34
C MET A 22 -8.98 -7.88 9.72
N LEU A 23 -8.48 -6.75 10.22
CA LEU A 23 -7.89 -6.67 11.55
C LEU A 23 -8.92 -7.01 12.63
N VAL A 24 -10.11 -6.40 12.56
CA VAL A 24 -11.19 -6.60 13.55
C VAL A 24 -11.66 -8.04 13.56
N THR A 25 -11.69 -8.70 12.39
CA THR A 25 -12.19 -10.08 12.28
C THR A 25 -11.08 -11.13 12.42
N GLY A 26 -9.86 -10.72 12.72
CA GLY A 26 -8.75 -11.65 12.98
C GLY A 26 -8.09 -12.25 11.74
N ARG A 27 -8.29 -11.65 10.57
CA ARG A 27 -7.66 -12.10 9.33
C ARG A 27 -6.33 -11.38 9.10
N TYR A 28 -5.38 -11.58 10.01
CA TYR A 28 -4.15 -10.78 10.12
C TYR A 28 -3.26 -10.89 8.88
N LEU A 29 -3.19 -12.06 8.27
CA LEU A 29 -2.41 -12.25 7.03
C LEU A 29 -2.91 -11.30 5.94
N TYR A 30 -4.23 -11.17 5.81
CA TYR A 30 -4.84 -10.32 4.79
C TYR A 30 -4.83 -8.83 5.14
N VAL A 31 -4.58 -8.48 6.40
CA VAL A 31 -4.29 -7.08 6.77
C VAL A 31 -3.07 -6.58 6.00
N ILE A 32 -2.00 -7.37 5.98
CA ILE A 32 -0.77 -7.02 5.26
C ILE A 32 -1.01 -6.98 3.75
N PHE A 33 -1.70 -7.97 3.22
CA PHE A 33 -2.02 -8.01 1.79
C PHE A 33 -2.84 -6.78 1.37
N MET A 34 -3.91 -6.46 2.09
CA MET A 34 -4.76 -5.30 1.76
C MET A 34 -4.02 -3.98 1.95
N SER A 35 -3.15 -3.89 2.96
CA SER A 35 -2.30 -2.70 3.18
C SER A 35 -1.35 -2.48 2.01
N HIS A 36 -0.74 -3.55 1.49
CA HIS A 36 0.11 -3.46 0.30
C HIS A 36 -0.69 -2.95 -0.91
N LEU A 37 -1.90 -3.48 -1.12
CA LEU A 37 -2.76 -3.04 -2.21
C LEU A 37 -3.13 -1.56 -2.09
N ALA A 38 -3.40 -1.10 -0.87
CA ALA A 38 -3.72 0.32 -0.64
C ALA A 38 -2.55 1.22 -1.07
N LEU A 39 -1.33 0.88 -0.66
CA LEU A 39 -0.14 1.63 -1.06
C LEU A 39 0.10 1.56 -2.57
N GLU A 40 -0.07 0.38 -3.15
CA GLU A 40 0.08 0.20 -4.60
C GLU A 40 -0.85 1.13 -5.36
N LYS A 41 -2.12 1.19 -4.96
CA LYS A 41 -3.11 2.02 -5.65
C LYS A 41 -2.86 3.52 -5.45
N MET A 42 -2.43 3.93 -4.26
CA MET A 42 -2.07 5.34 -4.04
C MET A 42 -0.84 5.74 -4.86
N LEU A 43 0.14 4.86 -4.97
CA LEU A 43 1.31 5.11 -5.81
C LEU A 43 0.93 5.15 -7.30
N LYS A 44 -0.01 4.31 -7.72
CA LYS A 44 -0.54 4.36 -9.10
C LYS A 44 -1.27 5.67 -9.38
N ALA A 45 -1.93 6.25 -8.37
CA ALA A 45 -2.50 7.60 -8.49
C ALA A 45 -1.42 8.62 -8.82
N HIS A 46 -0.28 8.57 -8.12
CA HIS A 46 0.86 9.45 -8.39
C HIS A 46 1.42 9.23 -9.80
N VAL A 47 1.62 7.97 -10.19
CA VAL A 47 2.15 7.64 -11.53
C VAL A 47 1.21 8.17 -12.61
N THR A 48 -0.10 7.95 -12.46
CA THR A 48 -1.10 8.40 -13.43
C THR A 48 -1.08 9.92 -13.57
N GLU A 49 -0.98 10.64 -12.46
CA GLU A 49 -0.99 12.10 -12.48
C GLU A 49 0.31 12.66 -13.08
N VAL A 50 1.46 12.09 -12.72
CA VAL A 50 2.76 12.55 -13.22
C VAL A 50 2.95 12.23 -14.70
N THR A 51 2.60 11.01 -15.13
CA THR A 51 2.83 10.56 -16.50
C THR A 51 1.67 10.90 -17.43
N GLN A 52 0.52 11.30 -16.90
CA GLN A 52 -0.71 11.55 -17.66
C GLN A 52 -1.13 10.35 -18.51
N ALA A 53 -0.90 9.14 -17.97
CA ALA A 53 -1.16 7.89 -18.67
C ALA A 53 -1.58 6.81 -17.67
N ILE A 54 -2.14 5.72 -18.20
CA ILE A 54 -2.49 4.55 -17.39
C ILE A 54 -1.18 3.92 -16.86
N PRO A 55 -1.08 3.62 -15.57
CA PRO A 55 0.15 3.05 -15.01
C PRO A 55 0.36 1.62 -15.47
N ALA A 56 1.63 1.18 -15.48
CA ALA A 56 1.97 -0.20 -15.76
C ALA A 56 1.32 -1.14 -14.74
N LYS A 57 1.06 -2.37 -15.16
CA LYS A 57 0.49 -3.42 -14.29
C LYS A 57 1.59 -4.00 -13.41
N SER A 58 2.08 -3.21 -12.46
CA SER A 58 3.12 -3.62 -11.52
C SER A 58 2.58 -3.64 -10.10
N HIS A 59 3.04 -4.60 -9.32
CA HIS A 59 2.77 -4.68 -7.87
C HIS A 59 4.01 -4.28 -7.06
N ASP A 60 5.10 -3.91 -7.73
CA ASP A 60 6.36 -3.52 -7.08
C ASP A 60 6.27 -2.05 -6.65
N LEU A 61 6.15 -1.84 -5.34
CA LEU A 61 5.99 -0.50 -4.78
C LEU A 61 7.23 0.37 -5.03
N ILE A 62 8.42 -0.20 -4.98
CA ILE A 62 9.66 0.57 -5.20
C ILE A 62 9.74 1.04 -6.66
N TYR A 63 9.35 0.20 -7.60
CA TYR A 63 9.25 0.58 -9.00
C TYR A 63 8.27 1.75 -9.18
N LEU A 64 7.11 1.67 -8.52
CA LEU A 64 6.08 2.72 -8.62
C LEU A 64 6.54 4.04 -8.01
N VAL A 65 7.27 4.01 -6.89
CA VAL A 65 7.88 5.21 -6.29
C VAL A 65 8.81 5.89 -7.29
N LYS A 66 9.68 5.13 -7.93
CA LYS A 66 10.62 5.65 -8.93
C LYS A 66 9.89 6.21 -10.15
N LYS A 67 8.88 5.50 -10.63
CA LYS A 67 8.10 5.92 -11.79
C LYS A 67 7.33 7.22 -11.53
N ALA A 68 6.87 7.40 -10.30
CA ALA A 68 6.18 8.63 -9.88
C ALA A 68 7.14 9.79 -9.60
N GLY A 69 8.44 9.53 -9.55
CA GLY A 69 9.43 10.56 -9.25
C GLY A 69 9.32 11.12 -7.84
N LEU A 70 8.84 10.31 -6.89
CA LEU A 70 8.62 10.76 -5.52
C LEU A 70 9.92 10.74 -4.71
N ASP A 71 10.11 11.81 -3.95
CA ASP A 71 11.17 11.90 -2.94
C ASP A 71 10.55 11.55 -1.59
N VAL A 72 10.55 10.25 -1.27
CA VAL A 72 9.89 9.72 -0.07
C VAL A 72 10.82 9.84 1.13
N PRO A 73 10.35 10.39 2.27
CA PRO A 73 11.15 10.42 3.49
C PRO A 73 11.64 9.01 3.85
N GLN A 74 12.89 8.92 4.34
CA GLN A 74 13.54 7.63 4.57
C GLN A 74 12.72 6.67 5.44
N PRO A 75 12.08 7.11 6.56
CA PRO A 75 11.26 6.18 7.36
C PRO A 75 10.10 5.58 6.57
N HIS A 76 9.45 6.36 5.72
CA HIS A 76 8.36 5.88 4.86
C HIS A 76 8.88 4.95 3.78
N LEU A 77 10.03 5.28 3.19
CA LEU A 77 10.65 4.44 2.17
C LEU A 77 11.07 3.08 2.74
N ASP A 78 11.61 3.06 3.97
CA ASP A 78 11.96 1.82 4.65
C ASP A 78 10.73 0.94 4.86
N PHE A 79 9.61 1.53 5.27
CA PHE A 79 8.37 0.77 5.45
C PHE A 79 7.84 0.26 4.11
N ILE A 80 7.87 1.09 3.06
CA ILE A 80 7.45 0.67 1.72
C ILE A 80 8.26 -0.55 1.27
N GLY A 81 9.57 -0.54 1.49
CA GLY A 81 10.43 -1.69 1.18
C GLY A 81 10.05 -2.92 1.98
N LYS A 82 9.77 -2.75 3.27
CA LYS A 82 9.38 -3.84 4.16
C LYS A 82 8.08 -4.51 3.71
N ILE A 83 7.03 -3.72 3.47
CA ILE A 83 5.74 -4.27 3.05
C ILE A 83 5.80 -4.80 1.62
N ASN A 84 6.62 -4.22 0.77
CA ASN A 84 6.83 -4.72 -0.59
C ASN A 84 7.39 -6.14 -0.56
N THR A 85 8.35 -6.40 0.34
CA THR A 85 8.90 -7.75 0.54
C THR A 85 7.86 -8.71 1.10
N ALA A 86 6.99 -8.25 1.99
CA ALA A 86 5.96 -9.09 2.61
C ALA A 86 4.80 -9.44 1.66
N SER A 87 4.70 -8.79 0.50
CA SER A 87 3.54 -8.95 -0.39
C SER A 87 3.37 -10.36 -0.94
N ILE A 88 4.47 -11.05 -1.28
CA ILE A 88 4.40 -12.39 -1.85
C ILE A 88 4.02 -13.44 -0.81
N PRO A 89 4.72 -13.55 0.34
CA PRO A 89 4.35 -14.56 1.35
C PRO A 89 2.97 -14.32 1.98
N THR A 90 2.44 -13.10 1.98
CA THR A 90 1.08 -12.86 2.49
C THR A 90 0.01 -13.12 1.44
N ARG A 91 0.36 -13.08 0.16
CA ARG A 91 -0.56 -13.35 -0.95
C ARG A 91 -0.58 -14.84 -1.32
N TYR A 92 0.59 -15.48 -1.32
CA TYR A 92 0.77 -16.86 -1.72
C TYR A 92 1.64 -17.61 -0.69
N PRO A 93 1.12 -17.84 0.54
CA PRO A 93 1.93 -18.51 1.55
C PRO A 93 2.17 -19.98 1.17
N GLU A 94 3.43 -20.38 1.12
CA GLU A 94 3.80 -21.80 0.89
C GLU A 94 3.39 -22.66 2.08
N ASP A 95 3.45 -22.08 3.29
CA ASP A 95 3.04 -22.74 4.53
C ASP A 95 2.11 -21.76 5.28
N LEU A 96 0.81 -22.02 5.24
CA LEU A 96 -0.19 -21.16 5.85
C LEU A 96 -0.01 -21.06 7.37
N GLN A 97 0.26 -22.18 8.04
CA GLN A 97 0.38 -22.18 9.51
C GLN A 97 1.59 -21.37 9.96
N ARG A 98 2.69 -21.44 9.23
CA ARG A 98 3.88 -20.64 9.50
C ARG A 98 3.61 -19.16 9.27
N ALA A 99 2.94 -18.83 8.18
CA ALA A 99 2.57 -17.45 7.85
C ALA A 99 1.65 -16.87 8.92
N LEU A 100 0.68 -17.63 9.41
CA LEU A 100 -0.24 -17.17 10.46
C LEU A 100 0.49 -16.89 11.78
N LYS A 101 1.56 -17.63 12.09
CA LYS A 101 2.39 -17.34 13.27
C LYS A 101 3.24 -16.10 13.07
N GLU A 102 3.77 -15.90 11.88
CA GLU A 102 4.63 -14.76 11.54
C GLU A 102 3.85 -13.46 11.52
N TYR A 103 2.62 -13.50 11.01
CA TYR A 103 1.74 -12.32 10.91
C TYR A 103 0.65 -12.38 11.97
N SER A 104 1.06 -12.14 13.22
CA SER A 104 0.18 -12.09 14.39
C SER A 104 -0.64 -10.79 14.42
N GLU A 105 -1.54 -10.68 15.39
CA GLU A 105 -2.32 -9.46 15.60
C GLU A 105 -1.41 -8.23 15.81
N SER A 106 -0.40 -8.35 16.66
CA SER A 106 0.49 -7.22 16.95
C SER A 106 1.27 -6.78 15.71
N VAL A 107 1.72 -7.74 14.90
CA VAL A 107 2.41 -7.45 13.65
C VAL A 107 1.45 -6.77 12.66
N ALA A 108 0.23 -7.28 12.54
CA ALA A 108 -0.77 -6.70 11.65
C ALA A 108 -1.14 -5.27 12.05
N ARG A 109 -1.28 -5.00 13.36
CA ARG A 109 -1.54 -3.65 13.87
C ARG A 109 -0.43 -2.68 13.53
N GLU A 110 0.82 -3.12 13.65
CA GLU A 110 1.96 -2.29 13.28
C GLU A 110 1.98 -2.00 11.79
N TYR A 111 1.76 -2.99 10.94
CA TYR A 111 1.69 -2.79 9.50
C TYR A 111 0.60 -1.81 9.09
N ILE A 112 -0.62 -1.97 9.63
CA ILE A 112 -1.73 -1.10 9.24
C ILE A 112 -1.53 0.33 9.73
N SER A 113 -0.95 0.50 10.91
CA SER A 113 -0.65 1.83 11.46
C SER A 113 0.35 2.58 10.56
N GLN A 114 1.44 1.93 10.19
CA GLN A 114 2.44 2.53 9.32
C GLN A 114 1.91 2.74 7.89
N THR A 115 1.09 1.82 7.41
CA THR A 115 0.44 1.96 6.11
C THR A 115 -0.44 3.21 6.08
N ALA A 116 -1.23 3.43 7.13
CA ALA A 116 -2.10 4.60 7.21
C ALA A 116 -1.30 5.91 7.19
N GLU A 117 -0.17 5.96 7.90
CA GLU A 117 0.71 7.13 7.91
C GLU A 117 1.30 7.41 6.53
N VAL A 118 1.81 6.38 5.87
CA VAL A 118 2.41 6.52 4.53
C VAL A 118 1.35 6.90 3.51
N LEU A 119 0.19 6.26 3.58
CA LEU A 119 -0.92 6.55 2.67
C LEU A 119 -1.36 8.00 2.80
N GLN A 120 -1.47 8.51 4.02
CA GLN A 120 -1.85 9.89 4.28
C GLN A 120 -0.80 10.86 3.74
N TRP A 121 0.49 10.57 3.93
CA TRP A 121 1.56 11.37 3.37
C TRP A 121 1.49 11.42 1.84
N LEU A 122 1.31 10.25 1.20
CA LEU A 122 1.18 10.16 -0.25
C LEU A 122 -0.01 10.98 -0.76
N LYS A 123 -1.15 10.89 -0.07
CA LYS A 123 -2.34 11.64 -0.44
C LYS A 123 -2.09 13.15 -0.34
N ARG A 124 -1.47 13.61 0.74
CA ARG A 124 -1.15 15.04 0.92
C ARG A 124 -0.22 15.55 -0.18
N MET A 125 0.79 14.77 -0.55
CA MET A 125 1.72 15.18 -1.62
C MET A 125 1.01 15.29 -2.96
N LEU A 126 0.05 14.41 -3.23
CA LEU A 126 -0.72 14.44 -4.46
C LEU A 126 -1.65 15.67 -4.49
N MET A 127 -2.32 15.97 -3.38
CA MET A 127 -3.24 17.11 -3.27
C MET A 127 -2.50 18.45 -3.28
N SER A 128 -1.33 18.53 -2.65
CA SER A 128 -0.55 19.78 -2.59
C SER A 128 0.06 20.15 -3.94
N GLY A 129 0.16 19.21 -4.88
CA GLY A 129 0.64 19.48 -6.24
C GLY A 129 -0.37 20.19 -7.13
N GLU A 130 -1.58 20.35 -6.64
CA GLU A 130 -2.63 21.09 -7.36
C GLU A 130 -2.50 22.58 -7.07
#